data_6b2bd90f46e162c085344748979befec
#
_entry.id   6b2bd90f46e162c085344748979befec
#
_cell.length_a   1.000
_cell.length_b   1.000
_cell.length_c   1.000
_cell.angle_alpha   90.00
_cell.angle_beta   90.00
_cell.angle_gamma   90.00
#
_symmetry.space_group_name_H-M   'P 1'
#
loop_
_entity.id
_entity.type
_entity.pdbx_description
1 polymer ?
#
loop_
_entity_poly.entity_id
_entity_poly.type
_entity_poly.pdbx_seq_one_letter_code
_entity_poly.pdbx_strand_id
1 'polypeptide(L)'
;MTWLVPRYGTFSALTNISLGGDPAVAGNAFGQGSTWFSVLYHGEGTGTRSPVPPGYTGVAVLKFAAFQNGTDGLLDAVSGGLPGWVQAVQYDPESWDFTPPIEKGAWLYNPHPRVSHAELFCRKAHELGLAVVLSPSLDLCNNKPNPAYPGAKPQYPVAPGERNYEAYVRHRLASAARWLRPGDVYEFQSQALETDAARYRSVTAAVEAQVRDLSHGVTFLAGIGRTKANWDGATAAQLTAAARGVAPLVAGYWPNVDENATRVRTMIRFLQDLGY
;
A
#
# COMPACT_ATOMS: atom_id res chain seq x y z
N MET A 1 -3.72 13.55 10.18
CA MET A 1 -2.85 12.72 9.32
C MET A 1 -3.27 11.28 9.41
N THR A 2 -3.28 10.56 8.32
CA THR A 2 -3.58 9.12 8.29
C THR A 2 -2.29 8.34 8.05
N TRP A 3 -2.09 7.26 8.80
CA TRP A 3 -0.92 6.39 8.68
C TRP A 3 -1.34 4.97 8.40
N LEU A 4 -0.78 4.34 7.36
CA LEU A 4 -0.92 2.93 7.06
C LEU A 4 0.40 2.24 7.44
N VAL A 5 0.40 1.49 8.54
CA VAL A 5 1.66 1.01 9.15
C VAL A 5 1.68 -0.52 9.24
N PRO A 6 2.56 -1.19 8.48
CA PRO A 6 2.78 -2.63 8.59
C PRO A 6 3.34 -3.00 9.98
N ARG A 7 2.80 -4.04 10.60
CA ARG A 7 3.26 -4.55 11.89
C ARG A 7 4.68 -5.11 11.81
N TYR A 8 4.89 -6.04 10.89
CA TYR A 8 6.20 -6.60 10.61
C TYR A 8 6.88 -5.78 9.52
N GLY A 9 7.97 -5.24 9.73
CA GLY A 9 8.61 -4.25 8.90
C GLY A 9 8.63 -2.92 9.61
N THR A 10 7.81 -1.96 9.20
CA THR A 10 7.92 -0.58 9.69
C THR A 10 7.74 -0.46 11.20
N PHE A 11 6.66 -0.99 11.78
CA PHE A 11 6.39 -0.82 13.21
C PHE A 11 7.39 -1.60 14.07
N SER A 12 7.64 -2.87 13.74
CA SER A 12 8.62 -3.69 14.44
C SER A 12 10.04 -3.11 14.34
N ALA A 13 10.42 -2.65 13.15
CA ALA A 13 11.73 -2.04 12.95
C ALA A 13 11.92 -0.77 13.79
N LEU A 14 10.94 0.12 13.79
CA LEU A 14 10.97 1.34 14.61
C LEU A 14 11.00 1.02 16.11
N THR A 15 10.21 0.05 16.55
CA THR A 15 10.13 -0.35 17.96
C THR A 15 11.44 -1.02 18.42
N ASN A 16 11.89 -2.04 17.69
CA ASN A 16 13.00 -2.89 18.13
C ASN A 16 14.35 -2.19 18.06
N ILE A 17 14.60 -1.39 17.03
CA ILE A 17 15.91 -0.80 16.77
C ILE A 17 16.09 0.52 17.47
N SER A 18 15.02 1.31 17.61
CA SER A 18 15.13 2.70 18.02
C SER A 18 14.69 2.98 19.44
N LEU A 19 13.73 2.22 19.94
CA LEU A 19 12.89 2.65 21.04
C LEU A 19 12.78 1.60 22.15
N GLY A 20 13.67 0.62 22.14
CA GLY A 20 13.76 -0.39 23.21
C GLY A 20 12.54 -1.30 23.31
N GLY A 21 11.76 -1.44 22.24
CA GLY A 21 10.61 -2.35 22.21
C GLY A 21 9.29 -1.77 22.72
N ASP A 22 9.22 -0.47 23.03
CA ASP A 22 7.99 0.15 23.53
C ASP A 22 7.10 0.67 22.38
N PRO A 23 5.94 0.04 22.13
CA PRO A 23 4.99 0.47 21.09
C PRO A 23 4.47 1.90 21.29
N ALA A 24 4.32 2.38 22.51
CA ALA A 24 3.84 3.73 22.79
C ALA A 24 4.84 4.78 22.32
N VAL A 25 6.13 4.50 22.50
CA VAL A 25 7.20 5.40 22.03
C VAL A 25 7.27 5.41 20.52
N ALA A 26 7.14 4.26 19.86
CA ALA A 26 7.07 4.17 18.39
C ALA A 26 5.87 4.97 17.85
N GLY A 27 4.71 4.85 18.49
CA GLY A 27 3.52 5.61 18.12
C GLY A 27 3.73 7.11 18.22
N ASN A 28 4.37 7.59 19.25
CA ASN A 28 4.64 9.02 19.44
C ASN A 28 5.50 9.63 18.32
N ALA A 29 6.30 8.81 17.63
CA ALA A 29 7.09 9.27 16.49
C ALA A 29 6.24 9.65 15.27
N PHE A 30 4.95 9.32 15.24
CA PHE A 30 4.04 9.64 14.13
C PHE A 30 3.05 10.78 14.45
N GLY A 31 3.15 11.41 15.60
CA GLY A 31 2.20 12.43 16.06
C GLY A 31 0.87 11.85 16.51
N GLN A 32 0.27 12.44 17.54
CA GLN A 32 -1.00 11.98 18.13
C GLN A 32 -2.23 12.52 17.39
N GLY A 33 -3.41 11.91 17.64
CA GLY A 33 -4.68 12.37 17.11
C GLY A 33 -4.93 12.01 15.64
N SER A 34 -4.13 11.14 15.07
CA SER A 34 -4.23 10.67 13.69
C SER A 34 -4.96 9.33 13.60
N THR A 35 -5.44 8.99 12.41
CA THR A 35 -5.96 7.66 12.12
C THR A 35 -4.80 6.72 11.81
N TRP A 36 -4.80 5.58 12.48
CA TRP A 36 -3.77 4.57 12.37
C TRP A 36 -4.34 3.27 11.78
N PHE A 37 -3.99 2.97 10.55
CA PHE A 37 -4.29 1.68 9.93
C PHE A 37 -3.17 0.71 10.27
N SER A 38 -3.46 -0.21 11.18
CA SER A 38 -2.50 -1.20 11.67
C SER A 38 -2.58 -2.46 10.80
N VAL A 39 -1.59 -2.67 9.94
CA VAL A 39 -1.59 -3.73 8.94
C VAL A 39 -0.88 -4.96 9.45
N LEU A 40 -1.54 -6.13 9.32
CA LEU A 40 -0.99 -7.45 9.55
C LEU A 40 -1.11 -8.26 8.26
N TYR A 41 -0.03 -8.92 7.86
CA TYR A 41 -0.08 -9.86 6.74
C TYR A 41 -0.88 -11.10 7.12
N HIS A 42 -1.75 -11.55 6.22
CA HIS A 42 -2.40 -12.85 6.38
C HIS A 42 -1.33 -13.95 6.40
N GLY A 43 -1.40 -14.86 7.35
CA GLY A 43 -0.38 -15.90 7.54
C GLY A 43 0.74 -15.55 8.55
N GLU A 44 0.93 -14.31 8.92
CA GLU A 44 1.92 -13.88 9.93
C GLU A 44 1.40 -13.92 11.37
N GLY A 45 0.65 -14.96 11.73
CA GLY A 45 0.13 -15.13 13.09
C GLY A 45 -1.20 -14.42 13.32
N THR A 46 -2.25 -15.07 12.90
CA THR A 46 -3.63 -14.57 12.89
C THR A 46 -4.28 -14.38 14.27
N GLY A 47 -3.59 -14.73 15.35
CA GLY A 47 -4.22 -14.72 16.68
C GLY A 47 -4.37 -13.36 17.33
N THR A 48 -3.61 -12.37 16.96
CA THR A 48 -3.58 -11.08 17.69
C THR A 48 -3.66 -9.88 16.76
N ARG A 49 -4.57 -8.97 17.10
CA ARG A 49 -4.64 -7.64 16.47
C ARG A 49 -3.27 -6.95 16.54
N SER A 50 -2.87 -6.32 15.44
CA SER A 50 -1.69 -5.46 15.46
C SER A 50 -1.90 -4.28 16.44
N PRO A 51 -0.91 -3.92 17.25
CA PRO A 51 -1.07 -2.89 18.26
C PRO A 51 -1.35 -1.51 17.61
N VAL A 52 -2.22 -0.75 18.25
CA VAL A 52 -2.46 0.65 17.94
C VAL A 52 -1.89 1.48 19.07
N PRO A 53 -0.98 2.43 18.80
CA PRO A 53 -0.42 3.25 19.85
C PRO A 53 -1.47 4.12 20.56
N PRO A 54 -1.25 4.48 21.83
CA PRO A 54 -2.15 5.38 22.54
C PRO A 54 -2.32 6.73 21.82
N GLY A 55 -3.53 7.28 21.83
CA GLY A 55 -3.82 8.57 21.21
C GLY A 55 -4.20 8.52 19.73
N TYR A 56 -4.25 7.32 19.13
CA TYR A 56 -4.71 7.13 17.75
C TYR A 56 -6.08 6.47 17.68
N THR A 57 -6.84 6.83 16.66
CA THR A 57 -8.00 6.04 16.22
C THR A 57 -7.48 4.90 15.35
N GLY A 58 -7.53 3.67 15.88
CA GLY A 58 -6.96 2.51 15.20
C GLY A 58 -7.96 1.77 14.34
N VAL A 59 -7.56 1.45 13.12
CA VAL A 59 -8.25 0.51 12.22
C VAL A 59 -7.38 -0.72 12.04
N ALA A 60 -7.92 -1.89 12.37
CA ALA A 60 -7.19 -3.15 12.21
C ALA A 60 -7.38 -3.70 10.79
N VAL A 61 -6.27 -3.85 10.07
CA VAL A 61 -6.24 -4.24 8.66
C VAL A 61 -5.58 -5.60 8.51
N LEU A 62 -6.20 -6.48 7.73
CA LEU A 62 -5.58 -7.73 7.29
C LEU A 62 -5.20 -7.63 5.82
N LYS A 63 -3.91 -7.82 5.51
CA LYS A 63 -3.36 -7.65 4.16
C LYS A 63 -3.34 -8.97 3.41
N PHE A 64 -3.74 -8.91 2.15
CA PHE A 64 -3.75 -10.01 1.19
C PHE A 64 -2.98 -9.64 -0.07
N ALA A 65 -2.20 -10.59 -0.57
CA ALA A 65 -1.54 -10.48 -1.87
C ALA A 65 -2.41 -11.00 -3.02
N ALA A 66 -3.48 -11.75 -2.70
CA ALA A 66 -4.35 -12.40 -3.67
C ALA A 66 -5.83 -12.29 -3.26
N PHE A 67 -6.71 -12.44 -4.26
CA PHE A 67 -8.15 -12.55 -4.04
C PHE A 67 -8.60 -14.01 -3.91
N GLN A 68 -8.19 -14.86 -4.84
CA GLN A 68 -8.78 -16.20 -4.99
C GLN A 68 -8.05 -17.31 -4.23
N ASN A 69 -6.78 -17.54 -4.48
CA ASN A 69 -6.13 -18.78 -4.10
C ASN A 69 -4.84 -18.62 -3.29
N GLY A 70 -4.64 -19.56 -2.38
CA GLY A 70 -3.44 -19.71 -1.58
C GLY A 70 -3.58 -19.14 -0.18
N THR A 71 -2.56 -19.35 0.64
CA THR A 71 -2.51 -18.88 2.03
C THR A 71 -2.71 -17.37 2.18
N ASP A 72 -2.54 -16.61 1.09
CA ASP A 72 -2.65 -15.15 1.05
C ASP A 72 -3.88 -14.65 0.26
N GLY A 73 -4.88 -15.52 0.05
CA GLY A 73 -6.12 -15.18 -0.65
C GLY A 73 -7.25 -14.78 0.30
N LEU A 74 -7.97 -13.71 -0.04
CA LEU A 74 -9.14 -13.26 0.74
C LEU A 74 -10.23 -14.33 0.82
N LEU A 75 -10.53 -15.02 -0.30
CA LEU A 75 -11.60 -16.03 -0.31
C LEU A 75 -11.30 -17.21 0.60
N ASP A 76 -10.06 -17.69 0.62
CA ASP A 76 -9.64 -18.78 1.49
C ASP A 76 -9.72 -18.37 2.97
N ALA A 77 -9.26 -17.16 3.29
CA ALA A 77 -9.36 -16.60 4.63
C ALA A 77 -10.82 -16.46 5.10
N VAL A 78 -11.71 -16.00 4.24
CA VAL A 78 -13.15 -15.89 4.55
C VAL A 78 -13.76 -17.26 4.78
N SER A 79 -13.37 -18.29 4.01
CA SER A 79 -13.86 -19.66 4.19
C SER A 79 -13.39 -20.28 5.51
N GLY A 80 -12.20 -19.91 5.99
CA GLY A 80 -11.67 -20.30 7.30
C GLY A 80 -12.21 -19.48 8.48
N GLY A 81 -12.91 -18.38 8.20
CA GLY A 81 -13.38 -17.41 9.18
C GLY A 81 -12.34 -16.32 9.48
N LEU A 82 -12.65 -15.09 9.09
CA LEU A 82 -11.80 -13.94 9.44
C LEU A 82 -11.85 -13.69 10.96
N PRO A 83 -10.72 -13.31 11.58
CA PRO A 83 -10.72 -12.90 12.97
C PRO A 83 -11.70 -11.75 13.24
N GLY A 84 -12.49 -11.83 14.30
CA GLY A 84 -13.53 -10.84 14.61
C GLY A 84 -13.03 -9.41 14.89
N TRP A 85 -11.71 -9.22 15.02
CA TRP A 85 -11.10 -7.92 15.18
C TRP A 85 -10.79 -7.20 13.84
N VAL A 86 -10.91 -7.88 12.70
CA VAL A 86 -10.63 -7.29 11.38
C VAL A 86 -11.69 -6.25 11.04
N GLN A 87 -11.25 -5.04 10.75
CA GLN A 87 -12.10 -3.89 10.39
C GLN A 87 -11.95 -3.48 8.93
N ALA A 88 -10.79 -3.79 8.36
CA ALA A 88 -10.49 -3.54 6.97
C ALA A 88 -9.63 -4.65 6.37
N VAL A 89 -9.66 -4.79 5.06
CA VAL A 89 -8.78 -5.70 4.31
C VAL A 89 -8.00 -4.90 3.27
N GLN A 90 -6.71 -5.22 3.15
CA GLN A 90 -5.84 -4.61 2.14
C GLN A 90 -5.60 -5.60 1.01
N TYR A 91 -5.75 -5.14 -0.23
CA TYR A 91 -5.34 -5.86 -1.42
C TYR A 91 -4.10 -5.20 -2.01
N ASP A 92 -3.01 -5.94 -1.98
CA ASP A 92 -1.68 -5.49 -2.37
C ASP A 92 -1.07 -6.43 -3.41
N PRO A 93 -1.57 -6.40 -4.65
CA PRO A 93 -1.03 -7.20 -5.73
C PRO A 93 0.29 -6.61 -6.22
N GLU A 94 1.31 -7.46 -6.27
CA GLU A 94 2.65 -7.13 -6.73
C GLU A 94 3.15 -8.17 -7.76
N SER A 95 4.26 -7.87 -8.43
CA SER A 95 4.92 -8.81 -9.36
C SER A 95 5.75 -9.89 -8.64
N TRP A 96 5.31 -10.33 -7.47
CA TRP A 96 5.93 -11.38 -6.65
C TRP A 96 5.13 -12.70 -6.70
N ASP A 97 5.66 -13.75 -6.08
CA ASP A 97 5.06 -15.09 -6.19
C ASP A 97 3.75 -15.27 -5.43
N PHE A 98 3.48 -14.43 -4.42
CA PHE A 98 2.26 -14.47 -3.63
C PHE A 98 1.02 -13.94 -4.38
N THR A 99 1.20 -13.07 -5.36
CA THR A 99 0.10 -12.65 -6.23
C THR A 99 0.00 -13.59 -7.43
N PRO A 100 -1.10 -14.32 -7.61
CA PRO A 100 -1.27 -15.23 -8.74
C PRO A 100 -1.10 -14.50 -10.09
N PRO A 101 -0.47 -15.15 -11.07
CA PRO A 101 -0.27 -14.53 -12.38
C PRO A 101 -1.57 -14.04 -13.05
N ILE A 102 -2.66 -14.76 -12.86
CA ILE A 102 -3.97 -14.37 -13.38
C ILE A 102 -4.44 -13.04 -12.77
N GLU A 103 -4.18 -12.80 -11.50
CA GLU A 103 -4.59 -11.57 -10.82
C GLU A 103 -3.71 -10.38 -11.22
N LYS A 104 -2.40 -10.61 -11.43
CA LYS A 104 -1.50 -9.57 -11.98
C LYS A 104 -1.98 -9.07 -13.33
N GLY A 105 -2.40 -10.00 -14.21
CA GLY A 105 -2.88 -9.65 -15.54
C GLY A 105 -4.30 -9.11 -15.59
N ALA A 106 -5.12 -9.43 -14.61
CA ALA A 106 -6.54 -9.09 -14.58
C ALA A 106 -6.89 -8.06 -13.49
N TRP A 107 -5.94 -7.24 -13.07
CA TRP A 107 -6.15 -6.22 -12.05
C TRP A 107 -7.35 -5.32 -12.35
N LEU A 108 -7.39 -4.69 -13.53
CA LEU A 108 -8.48 -3.83 -13.96
C LEU A 108 -9.51 -4.54 -14.83
N TYR A 109 -9.07 -5.53 -15.60
CA TYR A 109 -9.88 -6.13 -16.64
C TYR A 109 -9.36 -7.50 -17.06
N ASN A 110 -10.20 -8.50 -16.96
CA ASN A 110 -9.96 -9.82 -17.51
C ASN A 110 -10.85 -10.01 -18.76
N PRO A 111 -10.29 -10.28 -19.94
CA PRO A 111 -11.10 -10.51 -21.14
C PRO A 111 -11.99 -11.76 -21.05
N HIS A 112 -11.65 -12.74 -20.17
CA HIS A 112 -12.42 -13.97 -20.04
C HIS A 112 -12.37 -14.58 -18.62
N PRO A 113 -13.39 -14.40 -17.79
CA PRO A 113 -14.53 -13.47 -17.90
C PRO A 113 -14.09 -12.02 -17.73
N ARG A 114 -14.88 -11.07 -18.19
CA ARG A 114 -14.62 -9.64 -18.09
C ARG A 114 -14.82 -9.11 -16.67
N VAL A 115 -13.99 -9.58 -15.75
CA VAL A 115 -14.08 -9.23 -14.35
C VAL A 115 -12.72 -8.78 -13.86
N SER A 116 -12.69 -7.62 -13.21
CA SER A 116 -11.50 -7.10 -12.53
C SER A 116 -11.33 -7.79 -11.18
N HIS A 117 -10.10 -8.21 -10.85
CA HIS A 117 -9.82 -8.73 -9.51
C HIS A 117 -9.92 -7.66 -8.43
N ALA A 118 -9.61 -6.40 -8.74
CA ALA A 118 -9.87 -5.29 -7.83
C ALA A 118 -11.37 -5.13 -7.51
N GLU A 119 -12.24 -5.29 -8.53
CA GLU A 119 -13.69 -5.29 -8.33
C GLU A 119 -14.15 -6.43 -7.43
N LEU A 120 -13.71 -7.66 -7.74
CA LEU A 120 -14.10 -8.83 -6.96
C LEU A 120 -13.68 -8.71 -5.50
N PHE A 121 -12.46 -8.24 -5.25
CA PHE A 121 -11.95 -8.02 -3.90
C PHE A 121 -12.78 -6.99 -3.15
N CYS A 122 -12.99 -5.81 -3.74
CA CYS A 122 -13.77 -4.73 -3.12
C CYS A 122 -15.20 -5.18 -2.82
N ARG A 123 -15.87 -5.82 -3.78
CA ARG A 123 -17.22 -6.31 -3.61
C ARG A 123 -17.30 -7.31 -2.46
N LYS A 124 -16.38 -8.29 -2.41
CA LYS A 124 -16.37 -9.29 -1.35
C LYS A 124 -16.11 -8.69 0.03
N ALA A 125 -15.17 -7.78 0.14
CA ALA A 125 -14.90 -7.07 1.39
C ALA A 125 -16.13 -6.26 1.86
N HIS A 126 -16.77 -5.55 0.95
CA HIS A 126 -17.97 -4.76 1.27
C HIS A 126 -19.19 -5.62 1.64
N GLU A 127 -19.35 -6.81 1.04
CA GLU A 127 -20.36 -7.80 1.45
C GLU A 127 -20.16 -8.26 2.90
N LEU A 128 -18.91 -8.28 3.36
CA LEU A 128 -18.55 -8.64 4.74
C LEU A 128 -18.62 -7.43 5.72
N GLY A 129 -18.98 -6.24 5.23
CA GLY A 129 -19.00 -5.02 6.04
C GLY A 129 -17.63 -4.43 6.35
N LEU A 130 -16.59 -4.86 5.63
CA LEU A 130 -15.22 -4.40 5.85
C LEU A 130 -14.88 -3.20 4.96
N ALA A 131 -14.03 -2.30 5.48
CA ALA A 131 -13.39 -1.29 4.66
C ALA A 131 -12.28 -1.91 3.80
N VAL A 132 -11.93 -1.24 2.70
CA VAL A 132 -10.92 -1.70 1.75
C VAL A 132 -9.75 -0.75 1.69
N VAL A 133 -8.54 -1.30 1.63
CA VAL A 133 -7.32 -0.60 1.25
C VAL A 133 -6.84 -1.21 -0.06
N LEU A 134 -6.85 -0.45 -1.15
CA LEU A 134 -6.24 -0.87 -2.43
C LEU A 134 -4.83 -0.30 -2.53
N SER A 135 -3.85 -1.17 -2.71
CA SER A 135 -2.42 -0.82 -2.77
C SER A 135 -1.71 -1.49 -3.96
N PRO A 136 -2.15 -1.26 -5.20
CA PRO A 136 -1.51 -1.91 -6.35
C PRO A 136 -0.09 -1.39 -6.57
N SER A 137 0.86 -2.31 -6.67
CA SER A 137 2.27 -1.98 -6.87
C SER A 137 2.56 -1.43 -8.26
N LEU A 138 3.54 -0.53 -8.36
CA LEU A 138 4.07 -0.03 -9.65
C LEU A 138 4.65 -1.14 -10.53
N ASP A 139 5.10 -2.23 -9.94
CA ASP A 139 5.73 -3.34 -10.64
C ASP A 139 4.74 -4.25 -11.40
N LEU A 140 3.43 -4.04 -11.23
CA LEU A 140 2.41 -4.60 -12.14
C LEU A 140 2.63 -4.13 -13.58
N CYS A 141 3.22 -2.93 -13.76
CA CYS A 141 3.66 -2.42 -15.05
C CYS A 141 5.05 -2.96 -15.37
N ASN A 142 5.11 -3.96 -16.22
CA ASN A 142 6.37 -4.59 -16.62
C ASN A 142 6.24 -5.23 -18.01
N ASN A 143 7.37 -5.63 -18.60
CA ASN A 143 7.43 -6.28 -19.91
C ASN A 143 7.54 -7.81 -19.83
N LYS A 144 7.31 -8.40 -18.66
CA LYS A 144 7.33 -9.87 -18.52
C LYS A 144 6.03 -10.46 -19.06
N PRO A 145 6.09 -11.53 -19.84
CA PRO A 145 4.90 -12.27 -20.23
C PRO A 145 4.15 -12.73 -18.96
N ASN A 146 2.83 -12.67 -19.00
CA ASN A 146 2.05 -13.20 -17.89
C ASN A 146 2.01 -14.74 -18.00
N PRO A 147 2.59 -15.50 -17.06
CA PRO A 147 2.67 -16.96 -17.14
C PRO A 147 1.30 -17.67 -17.08
N ALA A 148 0.24 -16.99 -16.60
CA ALA A 148 -1.11 -17.55 -16.65
C ALA A 148 -1.68 -17.64 -18.06
N TYR A 149 -1.07 -16.93 -18.99
CA TYR A 149 -1.50 -16.91 -20.40
C TYR A 149 -0.29 -17.14 -21.30
N PRO A 150 0.13 -18.41 -21.54
CA PRO A 150 1.26 -18.73 -22.40
C PRO A 150 1.12 -18.06 -23.77
N GLY A 151 2.14 -17.32 -24.18
CA GLY A 151 2.12 -16.54 -25.44
C GLY A 151 1.39 -15.20 -25.36
N ALA A 152 0.81 -14.83 -24.21
CA ALA A 152 0.20 -13.52 -24.03
C ALA A 152 1.26 -12.41 -23.90
N LYS A 153 0.91 -11.24 -24.42
CA LYS A 153 1.69 -10.02 -24.18
C LYS A 153 1.54 -9.57 -22.72
N PRO A 154 2.52 -8.82 -22.16
CA PRO A 154 2.35 -8.18 -20.88
C PRO A 154 1.06 -7.35 -20.83
N GLN A 155 0.32 -7.43 -19.74
CA GLN A 155 -0.97 -6.75 -19.62
C GLN A 155 -0.80 -5.23 -19.51
N TYR A 156 0.21 -4.80 -18.79
CA TYR A 156 0.54 -3.37 -18.59
C TYR A 156 1.99 -3.12 -19.04
N PRO A 157 2.27 -3.19 -20.37
CA PRO A 157 3.63 -3.08 -20.87
C PRO A 157 4.19 -1.68 -20.63
N VAL A 158 5.48 -1.65 -20.34
CA VAL A 158 6.29 -0.42 -20.27
C VAL A 158 6.86 -0.16 -21.64
N ALA A 159 6.62 1.03 -22.19
CA ALA A 159 7.15 1.41 -23.50
C ALA A 159 8.68 1.63 -23.47
N PRO A 160 9.38 1.55 -24.61
CA PRO A 160 10.80 1.87 -24.67
C PRO A 160 11.10 3.27 -24.09
N GLY A 161 11.99 3.33 -23.10
CA GLY A 161 12.36 4.57 -22.40
C GLY A 161 11.39 5.03 -21.32
N GLU A 162 10.22 4.42 -21.22
CA GLU A 162 9.24 4.69 -20.15
C GLU A 162 9.65 4.02 -18.83
N ARG A 163 9.25 4.60 -17.72
CA ARG A 163 9.37 3.98 -16.38
C ARG A 163 8.05 3.34 -15.99
N ASN A 164 8.08 2.37 -15.07
CA ASN A 164 6.88 1.68 -14.60
C ASN A 164 5.82 2.60 -13.97
N TYR A 165 6.22 3.68 -13.28
CA TYR A 165 5.29 4.67 -12.75
C TYR A 165 4.58 5.49 -13.85
N GLU A 166 5.26 5.77 -14.97
CA GLU A 166 4.66 6.44 -16.14
C GLU A 166 3.66 5.49 -16.82
N ALA A 167 4.05 4.23 -16.99
CA ALA A 167 3.16 3.19 -17.49
C ALA A 167 1.94 3.01 -16.57
N TYR A 168 2.12 3.05 -15.24
CA TYR A 168 1.03 2.98 -14.26
C TYR A 168 -0.02 4.07 -14.48
N VAL A 169 0.42 5.32 -14.66
CA VAL A 169 -0.46 6.45 -14.97
C VAL A 169 -1.12 6.28 -16.34
N ARG A 170 -0.36 5.91 -17.36
CA ARG A 170 -0.84 5.72 -18.74
C ARG A 170 -1.87 4.59 -18.85
N HIS A 171 -1.64 3.48 -18.18
CA HIS A 171 -2.60 2.35 -18.13
C HIS A 171 -3.76 2.61 -17.16
N ARG A 172 -3.74 3.72 -16.43
CA ARG A 172 -4.79 4.12 -15.48
C ARG A 172 -5.06 3.05 -14.42
N LEU A 173 -4.02 2.44 -13.84
CA LEU A 173 -4.21 1.41 -12.81
C LEU A 173 -4.99 1.93 -11.61
N ALA A 174 -4.87 3.22 -11.30
CA ALA A 174 -5.65 3.88 -10.26
C ALA A 174 -7.16 3.93 -10.54
N SER A 175 -7.61 3.61 -11.76
CA SER A 175 -9.03 3.52 -12.06
C SER A 175 -9.76 2.39 -11.32
N ALA A 176 -9.04 1.50 -10.66
CA ALA A 176 -9.59 0.55 -9.67
C ALA A 176 -10.32 1.25 -8.52
N ALA A 177 -10.00 2.51 -8.23
CA ALA A 177 -10.69 3.32 -7.22
C ALA A 177 -12.21 3.42 -7.43
N ARG A 178 -12.71 3.21 -8.66
CA ARG A 178 -14.16 3.19 -8.96
C ARG A 178 -14.97 2.17 -8.14
N TRP A 179 -14.32 1.17 -7.58
CA TRP A 179 -14.97 0.15 -6.76
C TRP A 179 -14.87 0.43 -5.26
N LEU A 180 -14.12 1.48 -4.87
CA LEU A 180 -14.01 1.93 -3.49
C LEU A 180 -15.25 2.77 -3.10
N ARG A 181 -15.54 2.78 -1.80
CA ARG A 181 -16.62 3.54 -1.17
C ARG A 181 -16.07 4.63 -0.25
N PRO A 182 -16.87 5.60 0.16
CA PRO A 182 -16.47 6.52 1.22
C PRO A 182 -16.01 5.77 2.48
N GLY A 183 -14.84 6.13 2.99
CA GLY A 183 -14.18 5.45 4.11
C GLY A 183 -13.15 4.40 3.73
N ASP A 184 -13.13 3.97 2.47
CA ASP A 184 -12.04 3.14 1.94
C ASP A 184 -10.78 3.96 1.69
N VAL A 185 -9.69 3.26 1.43
CA VAL A 185 -8.36 3.83 1.20
C VAL A 185 -7.83 3.39 -0.16
N TYR A 186 -7.27 4.32 -0.90
CA TYR A 186 -6.38 4.04 -2.02
C TYR A 186 -4.96 4.44 -1.62
N GLU A 187 -4.05 3.48 -1.60
CA GLU A 187 -2.64 3.73 -1.32
C GLU A 187 -1.84 3.59 -2.61
N PHE A 188 -1.09 4.62 -2.94
CA PHE A 188 -0.21 4.64 -4.09
C PHE A 188 1.23 4.30 -3.67
N GLN A 189 1.72 3.15 -4.10
CA GLN A 189 3.07 2.66 -3.79
C GLN A 189 4.16 3.45 -4.53
N SER A 190 4.42 4.66 -4.08
CA SER A 190 5.33 5.61 -4.70
C SER A 190 6.77 5.61 -4.16
N GLN A 191 7.13 4.62 -3.34
CA GLN A 191 8.39 4.58 -2.57
C GLN A 191 9.67 4.59 -3.41
N ALA A 192 9.60 4.44 -4.71
CA ALA A 192 10.79 4.50 -5.58
C ALA A 192 11.08 5.91 -6.14
N LEU A 193 10.26 6.90 -5.80
CA LEU A 193 10.28 8.22 -6.43
C LEU A 193 10.83 9.34 -5.53
N GLU A 194 11.06 9.10 -4.25
CA GLU A 194 11.34 10.11 -3.24
C GLU A 194 12.68 10.83 -3.43
N THR A 195 13.60 10.26 -4.21
CA THR A 195 14.88 10.92 -4.53
C THR A 195 14.72 12.11 -5.46
N ASP A 196 13.56 12.21 -6.14
CA ASP A 196 13.17 13.32 -7.02
C ASP A 196 11.80 13.85 -6.58
N ALA A 197 11.78 14.81 -5.67
CA ALA A 197 10.55 15.35 -5.09
C ALA A 197 9.59 15.97 -6.13
N ALA A 198 10.12 16.55 -7.20
CA ALA A 198 9.30 17.12 -8.25
C ALA A 198 8.56 16.02 -9.04
N ARG A 199 9.26 14.94 -9.36
CA ARG A 199 8.69 13.76 -10.02
C ARG A 199 7.71 13.04 -9.10
N TYR A 200 8.09 12.81 -7.83
CA TYR A 200 7.21 12.23 -6.82
C TYR A 200 5.87 12.98 -6.76
N ARG A 201 5.92 14.31 -6.69
CA ARG A 201 4.73 15.17 -6.70
C ARG A 201 3.93 15.04 -7.99
N SER A 202 4.57 15.11 -9.14
CA SER A 202 3.90 15.07 -10.45
C SER A 202 3.15 13.74 -10.65
N VAL A 203 3.80 12.62 -10.36
CA VAL A 203 3.19 11.29 -10.51
C VAL A 203 2.09 11.08 -9.48
N THR A 204 2.31 11.45 -8.22
CA THR A 204 1.30 11.35 -7.16
C THR A 204 0.07 12.18 -7.49
N ALA A 205 0.23 13.39 -8.03
CA ALA A 205 -0.88 14.23 -8.47
C ALA A 205 -1.68 13.60 -9.62
N ALA A 206 -1.00 12.98 -10.58
CA ALA A 206 -1.67 12.30 -11.69
C ALA A 206 -2.48 11.08 -11.22
N VAL A 207 -1.97 10.32 -10.24
CA VAL A 207 -2.67 9.18 -9.65
C VAL A 207 -3.83 9.65 -8.79
N GLU A 208 -3.62 10.65 -7.92
CA GLU A 208 -4.67 11.23 -7.07
C GLU A 208 -5.84 11.76 -7.90
N ALA A 209 -5.56 12.46 -9.00
CA ALA A 209 -6.59 12.95 -9.91
C ALA A 209 -7.44 11.80 -10.47
N GLN A 210 -6.82 10.68 -10.87
CA GLN A 210 -7.55 9.49 -11.34
C GLN A 210 -8.44 8.89 -10.25
N VAL A 211 -7.96 8.86 -9.00
CA VAL A 211 -8.74 8.34 -7.85
C VAL A 211 -9.91 9.26 -7.56
N ARG A 212 -9.67 10.56 -7.42
CA ARG A 212 -10.69 11.57 -7.11
C ARG A 212 -11.80 11.65 -8.15
N ASP A 213 -11.45 11.53 -9.43
CA ASP A 213 -12.42 11.56 -10.53
C ASP A 213 -13.40 10.38 -10.50
N LEU A 214 -13.03 9.29 -9.88
CA LEU A 214 -13.79 8.03 -9.90
C LEU A 214 -14.43 7.68 -8.56
N SER A 215 -13.95 8.25 -7.47
CA SER A 215 -14.44 7.90 -6.13
C SER A 215 -14.36 9.07 -5.17
N HIS A 216 -15.53 9.50 -4.66
CA HIS A 216 -15.61 10.55 -3.67
C HIS A 216 -15.56 9.97 -2.25
N GLY A 217 -14.85 10.66 -1.35
CA GLY A 217 -14.75 10.25 0.07
C GLY A 217 -13.79 9.10 0.34
N VAL A 218 -12.99 8.71 -0.65
CA VAL A 218 -11.88 7.77 -0.49
C VAL A 218 -10.68 8.50 0.08
N THR A 219 -10.03 7.88 1.06
CA THR A 219 -8.77 8.37 1.63
C THR A 219 -7.62 8.03 0.68
N PHE A 220 -6.91 9.03 0.18
CA PHE A 220 -5.75 8.82 -0.68
C PHE A 220 -4.45 8.94 0.12
N LEU A 221 -3.63 7.88 0.09
CA LEU A 221 -2.33 7.81 0.76
C LEU A 221 -1.21 7.64 -0.28
N ALA A 222 -0.03 8.16 0.05
CA ALA A 222 1.18 7.93 -0.75
C ALA A 222 2.19 7.09 0.03
N GLY A 223 2.78 6.11 -0.62
CA GLY A 223 3.87 5.33 -0.08
C GLY A 223 5.12 6.19 0.07
N ILE A 224 5.78 6.09 1.23
CA ILE A 224 7.03 6.77 1.51
C ILE A 224 7.92 5.87 2.35
N GLY A 225 9.19 5.78 1.98
CA GLY A 225 10.05 4.93 2.78
C GLY A 225 11.31 4.48 2.10
N ARG A 226 12.01 3.63 2.81
CA ARG A 226 13.29 3.10 2.43
C ARG A 226 13.36 1.60 2.70
N THR A 227 12.85 0.82 1.76
CA THR A 227 12.93 -0.63 1.82
C THR A 227 14.13 -1.18 1.06
N LYS A 228 14.37 -2.49 1.19
CA LYS A 228 15.41 -3.18 0.45
C LYS A 228 15.25 -3.07 -1.07
N ALA A 229 14.05 -2.94 -1.58
CA ALA A 229 13.79 -2.81 -3.01
C ALA A 229 14.00 -1.40 -3.56
N ASN A 230 13.84 -0.39 -2.69
CA ASN A 230 13.87 1.02 -3.09
C ASN A 230 15.02 1.82 -2.45
N TRP A 231 16.01 1.17 -2.02
CA TRP A 231 16.89 1.38 -1.02
C TRP A 231 18.02 2.22 -1.17
N ASP A 232 18.38 2.47 -2.26
CA ASP A 232 19.63 3.10 -2.39
C ASP A 232 19.62 4.54 -2.22
N GLY A 233 18.57 5.04 -1.73
CA GLY A 233 18.95 6.21 -1.68
C GLY A 233 18.30 7.37 -1.08
N ALA A 234 17.08 7.40 -0.81
CA ALA A 234 16.46 8.58 -0.23
C ALA A 234 17.02 8.88 1.16
N THR A 235 17.60 10.05 1.32
CA THR A 235 17.97 10.63 2.62
C THR A 235 16.71 11.12 3.34
N ALA A 236 16.81 11.37 4.64
CA ALA A 236 15.69 11.96 5.39
C ALA A 236 15.23 13.30 4.79
N ALA A 237 16.16 14.13 4.33
CA ALA A 237 15.84 15.40 3.67
C ALA A 237 15.07 15.20 2.35
N GLN A 238 15.41 14.18 1.56
CA GLN A 238 14.69 13.85 0.33
C GLN A 238 13.28 13.32 0.63
N LEU A 239 13.14 12.41 1.60
CA LEU A 239 11.84 11.94 2.06
C LEU A 239 10.97 13.11 2.55
N THR A 240 11.55 14.02 3.33
CA THR A 240 10.86 15.22 3.83
C THR A 240 10.42 16.15 2.69
N ALA A 241 11.29 16.38 1.71
CA ALA A 241 10.96 17.21 0.54
C ALA A 241 9.84 16.55 -0.30
N ALA A 242 9.91 15.24 -0.53
CA ALA A 242 8.91 14.48 -1.24
C ALA A 242 7.54 14.55 -0.52
N ALA A 243 7.51 14.25 0.79
CA ALA A 243 6.29 14.30 1.59
C ALA A 243 5.66 15.70 1.61
N ARG A 244 6.44 16.74 1.89
CA ARG A 244 5.95 18.13 1.86
C ARG A 244 5.41 18.53 0.48
N GLY A 245 6.05 18.04 -0.59
CA GLY A 245 5.62 18.28 -1.96
C GLY A 245 4.23 17.73 -2.27
N VAL A 246 3.84 16.62 -1.66
CA VAL A 246 2.54 15.96 -1.90
C VAL A 246 1.52 16.19 -0.77
N ALA A 247 1.89 16.79 0.35
CA ALA A 247 1.00 17.02 1.49
C ALA A 247 -0.37 17.63 1.14
N PRO A 248 -0.51 18.53 0.14
CA PRO A 248 -1.83 19.03 -0.29
C PRO A 248 -2.68 18.00 -1.06
N LEU A 249 -2.10 16.90 -1.49
CA LEU A 249 -2.73 15.88 -2.34
C LEU A 249 -3.18 14.64 -1.55
N VAL A 250 -2.54 14.39 -0.41
CA VAL A 250 -2.69 13.14 0.34
C VAL A 250 -3.29 13.39 1.73
N ALA A 251 -4.06 12.44 2.21
CA ALA A 251 -4.55 12.45 3.60
C ALA A 251 -3.46 11.94 4.58
N GLY A 252 -2.45 11.25 4.07
CA GLY A 252 -1.38 10.68 4.85
C GLY A 252 -0.45 9.78 4.06
N TYR A 253 0.29 8.92 4.77
CA TYR A 253 1.36 8.13 4.18
C TYR A 253 1.33 6.66 4.63
N TRP A 254 1.88 5.80 3.76
CA TRP A 254 2.34 4.49 4.12
C TRP A 254 3.87 4.53 4.29
N PRO A 255 4.38 4.65 5.52
CA PRO A 255 5.81 4.55 5.78
C PRO A 255 6.25 3.10 5.65
N ASN A 256 7.23 2.85 4.81
CA ASN A 256 7.79 1.51 4.59
C ASN A 256 9.29 1.50 4.90
N VAL A 257 9.68 0.74 5.93
CA VAL A 257 11.08 0.55 6.34
C VAL A 257 11.27 -0.85 6.89
N ASP A 258 12.37 -1.47 6.51
CA ASP A 258 12.79 -2.76 7.06
C ASP A 258 13.64 -2.60 8.34
N GLU A 259 14.07 -3.72 8.91
CA GLU A 259 14.84 -3.76 10.18
C GLU A 259 16.31 -3.27 10.05
N ASN A 260 16.70 -2.70 8.92
CA ASN A 260 18.03 -2.11 8.76
C ASN A 260 18.18 -0.84 9.61
N ALA A 261 19.10 -0.84 10.57
CA ALA A 261 19.28 0.24 11.52
C ALA A 261 19.52 1.62 10.86
N THR A 262 20.20 1.67 9.71
CA THR A 262 20.42 2.93 8.99
C THR A 262 19.12 3.45 8.37
N ARG A 263 18.31 2.56 7.81
CA ARG A 263 17.01 2.92 7.22
C ARG A 263 16.03 3.37 8.29
N VAL A 264 16.01 2.68 9.42
CA VAL A 264 15.18 3.07 10.57
C VAL A 264 15.57 4.45 11.07
N ARG A 265 16.87 4.74 11.28
CA ARG A 265 17.32 6.09 11.65
C ARG A 265 16.94 7.15 10.61
N THR A 266 17.02 6.82 9.33
CA THR A 266 16.57 7.72 8.26
C THR A 266 15.08 8.03 8.37
N MET A 267 14.25 7.01 8.63
CA MET A 267 12.80 7.18 8.81
C MET A 267 12.48 8.03 10.03
N ILE A 268 13.14 7.78 11.16
CA ILE A 268 12.95 8.58 12.39
C ILE A 268 13.30 10.04 12.13
N ARG A 269 14.45 10.29 11.50
CA ARG A 269 14.84 11.65 11.17
C ARG A 269 13.85 12.33 10.24
N PHE A 270 13.33 11.60 9.25
CA PHE A 270 12.27 12.08 8.37
C PHE A 270 11.02 12.49 9.15
N LEU A 271 10.55 11.65 10.10
CA LEU A 271 9.38 11.96 10.91
C LEU A 271 9.62 13.22 11.76
N GLN A 272 10.79 13.34 12.39
CA GLN A 272 11.19 14.54 13.14
C GLN A 272 11.21 15.79 12.26
N ASP A 273 11.73 15.69 11.04
CA ASP A 273 11.80 16.82 10.08
C ASP A 273 10.41 17.22 9.56
N LEU A 274 9.41 16.33 9.65
CA LEU A 274 8.00 16.65 9.41
C LEU A 274 7.32 17.31 10.63
N GLY A 275 7.94 17.28 11.79
CA GLY A 275 7.40 17.86 13.03
C GLY A 275 6.66 16.86 13.93
N TYR A 276 6.98 15.57 13.80
CA TYR A 276 6.43 14.49 14.63
C TYR A 276 7.43 13.98 15.67
#